data_cf27948343c7d2dbcdb96580e918c553
#
_entry.id   cf27948343c7d2dbcdb96580e918c553
#
_cell.length_a   1.000
_cell.length_b   1.000
_cell.length_c   1.000
_cell.angle_alpha   90.00
_cell.angle_beta   90.00
_cell.angle_gamma   90.00
#
_symmetry.space_group_name_H-M   'P 1'
#
loop_
_entity.id
_entity.type
_entity.pdbx_description
1 polymer ?
#
loop_
_entity_poly.entity_id
_entity_poly.type
_entity_poly.pdbx_seq_one_letter_code
_entity_poly.pdbx_strand_id
1 'polypeptide(L)'
;MILFCEYEQQFMFIELARKYGLMKYIPLVFRKNFSAQVLKANMKVVGNCEYGLLLYREKLPKFNNDGRMIFNCFDWAVDNDTPKIHPTQKPVPLLRRLIEIFTDKNDVVIDPVAGSGSTLLAAAQCGRKAY
;
A
#
# COMPACT_ATOMS: atom_id res chain seq x y z
N MET A 1 2.92 -0.70 10.09
CA MET A 1 1.59 -0.74 9.45
C MET A 1 1.63 0.08 8.18
N ILE A 2 1.04 -0.39 7.09
CA ILE A 2 0.82 0.41 5.88
C ILE A 2 -0.68 0.69 5.81
N LEU A 3 -1.04 1.96 5.63
CA LEU A 3 -2.42 2.43 5.51
C LEU A 3 -2.56 3.16 4.18
N PHE A 4 -3.43 2.68 3.29
CA PHE A 4 -3.85 3.41 2.10
C PHE A 4 -4.92 4.42 2.49
N CYS A 5 -4.78 5.66 2.05
CA CYS A 5 -5.70 6.75 2.38
C CYS A 5 -5.63 7.85 1.31
N GLU A 6 -6.64 8.70 1.27
CA GLU A 6 -6.60 9.92 0.47
C GLU A 6 -5.62 10.95 1.04
N TYR A 7 -5.13 11.83 0.20
CA TYR A 7 -4.15 12.84 0.60
C TYR A 7 -4.63 13.69 1.79
N GLU A 8 -5.87 14.12 1.75
CA GLU A 8 -6.48 14.96 2.81
C GLU A 8 -6.65 14.23 4.13
N GLN A 9 -6.74 12.90 4.12
CA GLN A 9 -6.94 12.09 5.32
C GLN A 9 -5.65 11.84 6.09
N GLN A 10 -4.49 12.09 5.51
CA GLN A 10 -3.20 11.70 6.09
C GLN A 10 -2.99 12.30 7.48
N PHE A 11 -3.29 13.58 7.66
CA PHE A 11 -3.13 14.24 8.98
C PHE A 11 -3.99 13.59 10.06
N MET A 12 -5.23 13.31 9.75
CA MET A 12 -6.15 12.64 10.68
C MET A 12 -5.60 11.26 11.10
N PHE A 13 -5.10 10.48 10.14
CA PHE A 13 -4.53 9.16 10.44
C PHE A 13 -3.21 9.23 11.19
N ILE A 14 -2.37 10.23 10.94
CA ILE A 14 -1.14 10.45 11.71
C ILE A 14 -1.47 10.77 13.18
N GLU A 15 -2.41 11.68 13.43
CA GLU A 15 -2.85 12.01 14.78
C GLU A 15 -3.48 10.80 15.50
N LEU A 16 -4.31 10.03 14.77
CA LEU A 16 -4.90 8.82 15.32
C LEU A 16 -3.82 7.77 15.65
N ALA A 17 -2.88 7.55 14.74
CA ALA A 17 -1.79 6.59 14.90
C ALA A 17 -0.94 6.89 16.14
N ARG A 18 -0.65 8.17 16.40
CA ARG A 18 0.07 8.61 17.59
C ARG A 18 -0.62 8.22 18.90
N LYS A 19 -1.95 8.30 18.96
CA LYS A 19 -2.74 7.87 20.13
C LYS A 19 -2.55 6.39 20.45
N TYR A 20 -2.22 5.57 19.43
CA TYR A 20 -1.95 4.14 19.57
C TYR A 20 -0.45 3.79 19.56
N GLY A 21 0.42 4.78 19.78
CA GLY A 21 1.86 4.58 19.92
C GLY A 21 2.63 4.41 18.62
N LEU A 22 2.03 4.69 17.47
CA LEU A 22 2.72 4.73 16.18
C LEU A 22 3.22 6.16 15.93
N MET A 23 4.40 6.45 16.46
CA MET A 23 4.92 7.82 16.59
C MET A 23 5.59 8.34 15.31
N LYS A 24 5.99 7.44 14.42
CA LYS A 24 6.74 7.76 13.20
C LYS A 24 5.94 7.39 11.96
N TYR A 25 6.12 8.18 10.90
CA TYR A 25 5.46 7.92 9.63
C TYR A 25 6.34 8.30 8.45
N ILE A 26 6.10 7.65 7.32
CA ILE A 26 6.63 8.00 6.00
C ILE A 26 5.45 8.05 5.04
N PRO A 27 5.19 9.19 4.37
CA PRO A 27 4.20 9.26 3.31
C PRO A 27 4.62 8.37 2.14
N LEU A 28 3.68 7.60 1.62
CA LEU A 28 3.87 6.77 0.43
C LEU A 28 3.02 7.31 -0.71
N VAL A 29 3.58 7.27 -1.91
CA VAL A 29 2.89 7.64 -3.15
C VAL A 29 2.86 6.43 -4.07
N PHE A 30 1.70 6.12 -4.62
CA PHE A 30 1.50 5.04 -5.57
C PHE A 30 1.08 5.64 -6.90
N ARG A 31 2.03 5.71 -7.84
CA ARG A 31 1.84 6.36 -9.14
C ARG A 31 1.28 5.36 -10.14
N LYS A 32 0.08 5.62 -10.61
CA LYS A 32 -0.57 4.85 -11.68
C LYS A 32 -0.04 5.27 -13.04
N ASN A 33 0.08 4.34 -13.95
CA ASN A 33 0.32 4.62 -15.37
C ASN A 33 -0.98 4.89 -16.15
N PHE A 34 -2.10 5.02 -15.43
CA PHE A 34 -3.43 5.32 -15.96
C PHE A 34 -4.20 6.22 -14.99
N SER A 35 -5.28 6.83 -15.45
CA SER A 35 -6.21 7.55 -14.59
C SER A 35 -7.63 7.02 -14.78
N ALA A 36 -8.27 6.65 -13.68
CA ALA A 36 -9.69 6.29 -13.68
C ALA A 36 -10.61 7.52 -13.84
N GLN A 37 -10.07 8.73 -13.75
CA GLN A 37 -10.83 9.98 -13.82
C GLN A 37 -10.98 10.52 -15.25
N VAL A 38 -10.38 9.88 -16.25
CA VAL A 38 -10.44 10.30 -17.67
C VAL A 38 -11.88 10.40 -18.20
N LEU A 39 -12.82 9.71 -17.58
CA LEU A 39 -14.24 9.73 -17.98
C LEU A 39 -15.00 10.99 -17.54
N LYS A 40 -14.41 11.87 -16.73
CA LYS A 40 -15.01 13.16 -16.39
C LYS A 40 -14.66 14.15 -17.50
N ALA A 41 -15.53 14.25 -18.49
CA ALA A 41 -15.44 15.26 -19.56
C ALA A 41 -15.22 16.63 -18.95
N ASN A 42 -14.24 17.40 -19.25
CA ASN A 42 -13.87 18.73 -18.77
C ASN A 42 -12.81 18.81 -17.65
N MET A 43 -12.31 17.71 -17.12
CA MET A 43 -11.14 17.77 -16.24
C MET A 43 -9.88 18.01 -17.06
N LYS A 44 -9.23 19.15 -16.81
CA LYS A 44 -7.93 19.49 -17.44
C LYS A 44 -6.74 18.94 -16.70
N VAL A 45 -6.92 18.66 -15.41
CA VAL A 45 -5.91 18.02 -14.55
C VAL A 45 -6.55 16.79 -13.90
N VAL A 46 -5.97 15.64 -14.12
CA VAL A 46 -6.44 14.36 -13.56
C VAL A 46 -5.38 13.76 -12.65
N GLY A 47 -5.81 13.27 -11.48
CA GLY A 47 -4.93 12.59 -10.54
C GLY A 47 -4.59 11.19 -11.04
N ASN A 48 -3.31 10.83 -10.97
CA ASN A 48 -2.83 9.48 -11.25
C ASN A 48 -2.11 8.85 -10.05
N CYS A 49 -2.21 9.47 -8.88
CA CYS A 49 -1.59 8.97 -7.66
C CYS A 49 -2.64 8.48 -6.68
N GLU A 50 -2.30 7.42 -5.95
CA GLU A 50 -2.88 7.08 -4.66
C GLU A 50 -1.85 7.28 -3.57
N TYR A 51 -2.31 7.40 -2.34
CA TYR A 51 -1.47 7.75 -1.21
C TYR A 51 -1.58 6.71 -0.11
N GLY A 52 -0.62 6.74 0.78
CA GLY A 52 -0.64 5.95 1.98
C GLY A 52 0.37 6.43 2.99
N LEU A 53 0.37 5.77 4.12
CA LEU A 53 1.28 6.04 5.23
C LEU A 53 1.94 4.74 5.66
N LEU A 54 3.26 4.74 5.76
CA LEU A 54 4.00 3.72 6.50
C LEU A 54 4.14 4.23 7.94
N LEU A 55 3.43 3.57 8.84
CA LEU A 55 3.34 3.95 10.26
C LEU A 55 4.11 2.95 11.12
N TYR A 56 4.92 3.43 12.05
CA TYR A 56 5.72 2.59 12.94
C TYR A 56 6.00 3.29 14.28
N ARG A 57 6.47 2.53 15.27
CA ARG A 57 6.72 3.07 16.61
C ARG A 57 8.00 3.91 16.64
N GLU A 58 9.15 3.30 16.79
CA GLU A 58 10.44 3.99 16.90
C GLU A 58 11.35 3.68 15.71
N LYS A 59 11.39 2.41 15.29
CA LYS A 59 12.22 1.90 14.19
C LYS A 59 11.35 1.15 13.20
N LEU A 60 11.72 1.19 11.93
CA LEU A 60 11.18 0.26 10.94
C LEU A 60 11.48 -1.17 11.41
N PRO A 61 10.45 -2.02 11.61
CA PRO A 61 10.67 -3.35 12.18
C PRO A 61 11.47 -4.25 11.23
N LYS A 62 11.22 -4.13 9.94
CA LYS A 62 11.86 -4.90 8.86
C LYS A 62 12.06 -4.01 7.66
N PHE A 63 13.16 -4.21 6.95
CA PHE A 63 13.43 -3.55 5.69
C PHE A 63 14.34 -4.45 4.85
N ASN A 64 13.74 -5.18 3.93
CA ASN A 64 14.38 -6.17 3.08
C ASN A 64 14.50 -5.62 1.66
N ASN A 65 15.65 -5.06 1.31
CA ASN A 65 15.93 -4.54 -0.02
C ASN A 65 17.43 -4.59 -0.35
N ASP A 66 18.10 -5.69 0.02
CA ASP A 66 19.53 -5.93 -0.26
C ASP A 66 20.44 -4.76 0.17
N GLY A 67 20.12 -4.13 1.29
CA GLY A 67 20.84 -2.98 1.83
C GLY A 67 20.66 -1.67 1.04
N ARG A 68 19.80 -1.66 0.01
CA ARG A 68 19.56 -0.47 -0.81
C ARG A 68 18.37 0.33 -0.31
N MET A 69 18.50 1.65 -0.34
CA MET A 69 17.36 2.54 -0.10
C MET A 69 16.33 2.45 -1.22
N ILE A 70 15.09 2.76 -0.91
CA ILE A 70 14.00 2.89 -1.88
C ILE A 70 13.40 4.29 -1.80
N PHE A 71 12.83 4.75 -2.89
CA PHE A 71 11.97 5.92 -2.86
C PHE A 71 10.61 5.59 -2.22
N ASN A 72 9.98 6.57 -1.63
CA ASN A 72 8.63 6.46 -1.10
C ASN A 72 7.53 6.53 -2.19
N CYS A 73 7.92 6.51 -3.45
CA CYS A 73 7.05 6.48 -4.62
C CYS A 73 7.16 5.11 -5.30
N PHE A 74 6.04 4.42 -5.41
CA PHE A 74 5.93 3.10 -6.02
C PHE A 74 5.11 3.17 -7.31
N ASP A 75 5.54 2.45 -8.33
CA ASP A 75 4.75 2.30 -9.54
C ASP A 75 3.57 1.34 -9.29
N TRP A 76 2.38 1.80 -9.68
CA TRP A 76 1.15 1.04 -9.67
C TRP A 76 0.78 0.72 -11.12
N ALA A 77 1.30 -0.38 -11.62
CA ALA A 77 0.92 -0.90 -12.92
C ALA A 77 -0.42 -1.64 -12.87
N VAL A 78 -1.10 -1.72 -13.99
CA VAL A 78 -2.28 -2.59 -14.13
C VAL A 78 -1.84 -4.03 -13.93
N ASP A 79 -2.56 -4.76 -13.08
CA ASP A 79 -2.34 -6.18 -12.84
C ASP A 79 -3.20 -6.97 -13.84
N ASN A 80 -2.54 -7.57 -14.82
CA ASN A 80 -3.19 -8.39 -15.83
C ASN A 80 -3.17 -9.89 -15.49
N ASP A 81 -2.39 -10.28 -14.49
CA ASP A 81 -2.16 -11.69 -14.14
C ASP A 81 -3.16 -12.18 -13.09
N THR A 82 -3.68 -11.24 -12.28
CA THR A 82 -4.67 -11.56 -11.25
C THR A 82 -6.07 -11.22 -11.72
N PRO A 83 -7.03 -12.16 -11.66
CA PRO A 83 -8.43 -11.88 -12.01
C PRO A 83 -8.97 -10.67 -11.22
N LYS A 84 -9.52 -9.71 -11.94
CA LYS A 84 -10.13 -8.54 -11.32
C LYS A 84 -11.55 -8.86 -10.88
N ILE A 85 -11.73 -9.09 -9.59
CA ILE A 85 -13.04 -9.43 -8.98
C ILE A 85 -13.73 -8.22 -8.34
N HIS A 86 -13.03 -7.08 -8.23
CA HIS A 86 -13.59 -5.85 -7.68
C HIS A 86 -13.03 -4.60 -8.41
N PRO A 87 -13.86 -3.57 -8.68
CA PRO A 87 -13.44 -2.38 -9.42
C PRO A 87 -12.23 -1.65 -8.79
N THR A 88 -12.16 -1.61 -7.47
CA THR A 88 -11.10 -0.93 -6.70
C THR A 88 -10.02 -1.87 -6.17
N GLN A 89 -9.91 -3.08 -6.74
CA GLN A 89 -8.89 -4.06 -6.39
C GLN A 89 -7.49 -3.47 -6.56
N LYS A 90 -6.68 -3.59 -5.52
CA LYS A 90 -5.26 -3.21 -5.59
C LYS A 90 -4.43 -4.27 -6.32
N PRO A 91 -3.42 -3.86 -7.11
CA PRO A 91 -2.57 -4.81 -7.82
C PRO A 91 -1.81 -5.73 -6.85
N VAL A 92 -1.92 -7.01 -7.06
CA VAL A 92 -1.22 -8.02 -6.25
C VAL A 92 0.31 -7.85 -6.34
N PRO A 93 0.92 -7.57 -7.50
CA PRO A 93 2.36 -7.32 -7.58
C PRO A 93 2.85 -6.16 -6.71
N LEU A 94 2.10 -5.06 -6.62
CA LEU A 94 2.42 -3.94 -5.74
C LEU A 94 2.37 -4.35 -4.26
N LEU A 95 1.31 -5.05 -3.87
CA LEU A 95 1.15 -5.51 -2.48
C LEU A 95 2.24 -6.53 -2.11
N ARG A 96 2.60 -7.45 -3.01
CA ARG A 96 3.73 -8.36 -2.83
C ARG A 96 5.03 -7.60 -2.58
N ARG A 97 5.34 -6.59 -3.40
CA ARG A 97 6.54 -5.77 -3.23
C ARG A 97 6.61 -5.12 -1.85
N LEU A 98 5.50 -4.55 -1.36
CA LEU A 98 5.42 -3.96 -0.03
C LEU A 98 5.60 -5.02 1.07
N ILE A 99 4.96 -6.17 0.94
CA ILE A 99 5.06 -7.27 1.91
C ILE A 99 6.50 -7.80 1.97
N GLU A 100 7.14 -8.02 0.83
CA GLU A 100 8.53 -8.50 0.77
C GLU A 100 9.51 -7.54 1.44
N ILE A 101 9.33 -6.23 1.24
CA ILE A 101 10.21 -5.21 1.85
C ILE A 101 10.03 -5.15 3.37
N PHE A 102 8.81 -5.19 3.86
CA PHE A 102 8.51 -4.86 5.26
C PHE A 102 8.21 -6.06 6.16
N THR A 103 8.33 -7.28 5.65
CA THR A 103 8.12 -8.52 6.41
C THR A 103 9.14 -9.59 6.02
N ASP A 104 9.34 -10.57 6.91
CA ASP A 104 10.09 -11.78 6.62
C ASP A 104 9.15 -12.95 6.26
N LYS A 105 9.71 -14.02 5.69
CA LYS A 105 8.95 -15.28 5.48
C LYS A 105 8.39 -15.77 6.81
N ASN A 106 7.19 -16.33 6.77
CA ASN A 106 6.40 -16.80 7.91
C ASN A 106 5.88 -15.70 8.85
N ASP A 107 6.16 -14.43 8.61
CA ASP A 107 5.50 -13.35 9.34
C ASP A 107 3.98 -13.36 9.08
N VAL A 108 3.25 -12.70 9.96
CA VAL A 108 1.80 -12.57 9.86
C VAL A 108 1.45 -11.21 9.26
N VAL A 109 0.66 -11.23 8.20
CA VAL A 109 0.04 -10.05 7.59
C VAL A 109 -1.44 -10.04 7.98
N ILE A 110 -1.90 -8.92 8.54
CA ILE A 110 -3.29 -8.74 8.94
C ILE A 110 -3.88 -7.61 8.12
N ASP A 111 -5.03 -7.87 7.47
CA ASP A 111 -5.78 -6.89 6.72
C ASP A 111 -7.26 -6.90 7.17
N PRO A 112 -7.62 -6.08 8.16
CA PRO A 112 -8.97 -6.08 8.73
C PRO A 112 -10.05 -5.56 7.75
N VAL A 113 -9.65 -5.02 6.61
CA VAL A 113 -10.54 -4.51 5.56
C VAL A 113 -10.16 -5.08 4.18
N ALA A 114 -9.89 -6.36 4.15
CA ALA A 114 -9.30 -7.08 3.02
C ALA A 114 -10.00 -6.89 1.66
N GLY A 115 -11.28 -6.50 1.65
CA GLY A 115 -12.04 -6.23 0.42
C GLY A 115 -12.03 -7.41 -0.55
N SER A 116 -11.33 -7.28 -1.68
CA SER A 116 -11.16 -8.36 -2.66
C SER A 116 -10.18 -9.46 -2.23
N GLY A 117 -9.56 -9.35 -1.05
CA GLY A 117 -8.55 -10.30 -0.59
C GLY A 117 -7.18 -10.18 -1.27
N SER A 118 -6.92 -9.12 -2.02
CA SER A 118 -5.65 -8.95 -2.74
C SER A 118 -4.43 -8.98 -1.81
N THR A 119 -4.55 -8.41 -0.61
CA THR A 119 -3.49 -8.43 0.40
C THR A 119 -3.23 -9.85 0.90
N LEU A 120 -4.29 -10.63 1.14
CA LEU A 120 -4.20 -12.01 1.58
C LEU A 120 -3.53 -12.88 0.51
N LEU A 121 -3.94 -12.71 -0.75
CA LEU A 121 -3.33 -13.40 -1.88
C LEU A 121 -1.84 -13.05 -2.03
N ALA A 122 -1.50 -11.77 -1.98
CA ALA A 122 -0.12 -11.31 -2.04
C ALA A 122 0.74 -11.89 -0.91
N ALA A 123 0.23 -11.90 0.31
CA ALA A 123 0.93 -12.46 1.46
C ALA A 123 1.18 -13.96 1.32
N ALA A 124 0.17 -14.72 0.89
CA ALA A 124 0.30 -16.15 0.63
C ALA A 124 1.35 -16.45 -0.45
N GLN A 125 1.34 -15.71 -1.57
CA GLN A 125 2.33 -15.84 -2.63
C GLN A 125 3.76 -15.55 -2.17
N CYS A 126 3.92 -14.68 -1.16
CA CYS A 126 5.22 -14.36 -0.56
C CYS A 126 5.62 -15.31 0.59
N GLY A 127 4.83 -16.32 0.90
CA GLY A 127 5.11 -17.25 2.01
C GLY A 127 4.89 -16.63 3.39
N ARG A 128 3.93 -15.69 3.52
CA ARG A 128 3.48 -15.10 4.78
C ARG A 128 2.13 -15.68 5.16
N LYS A 129 1.85 -15.74 6.45
CA LYS A 129 0.51 -16.04 6.95
C LYS A 129 -0.37 -14.81 6.78
N ALA A 130 -1.64 -14.97 6.42
CA ALA A 130 -2.54 -13.85 6.18
C ALA A 130 -3.89 -14.06 6.87
N TYR A 131 -4.43 -13.00 7.44
CA TYR A 131 -5.74 -12.96 8.11
C TYR A 131 -6.46 -11.66 7.77
#